data_bb13183280f4d5d9527a8e5393e41de9
#
_entry.id   bb13183280f4d5d9527a8e5393e41de9
#
_cell.length_a   1.000
_cell.length_b   1.000
_cell.length_c   1.000
_cell.angle_alpha   90.00
_cell.angle_beta   90.00
_cell.angle_gamma   90.00
#
_symmetry.space_group_name_H-M   'P 1'
#
loop_
_entity.id
_entity.type
_entity.pdbx_description
1 polymer ?
#
loop_
_entity_poly.entity_id
_entity_poly.type
_entity_poly.pdbx_seq_one_letter_code
_entity_poly.pdbx_strand_id
1 'polypeptide(L)'
;MRKEEGGQRASINCIITKKEQLVKFHPLLVVSDKWENEFIKKFNIKLCKLYYPPYNFKRTGCKGCPFNLNLQEQLEIMDKHLPNEKKQCEIIWKPVYEEYRRIGYRLKRKNNYEQMTIYDFIKF
;
A
#
# COMPACT_ATOMS: atom_id res chain seq x y z
N MET A 1 14.70 -7.95 -0.94
CA MET A 1 13.78 -7.45 -1.99
C MET A 1 13.82 -8.40 -3.16
N ARG A 2 12.66 -8.85 -3.62
CA ARG A 2 12.53 -9.67 -4.83
C ARG A 2 12.42 -8.76 -6.07
N LYS A 3 12.84 -9.28 -7.22
CA LYS A 3 12.81 -8.52 -8.48
C LYS A 3 11.39 -8.06 -8.86
N GLU A 4 10.39 -8.91 -8.63
CA GLU A 4 8.98 -8.62 -8.90
C GLU A 4 8.40 -7.50 -8.03
N GLU A 5 8.96 -7.26 -6.85
CA GLU A 5 8.54 -6.20 -5.93
C GLU A 5 9.27 -4.87 -6.16
N GLY A 6 10.38 -4.93 -6.87
CA GLY A 6 11.36 -3.84 -6.88
C GLY A 6 10.99 -2.64 -7.73
N GLY A 7 10.02 -2.71 -8.62
CA GLY A 7 9.74 -1.63 -9.56
C GLY A 7 11.02 -1.18 -10.29
N GLN A 8 11.39 0.09 -10.14
CA GLN A 8 12.65 0.62 -10.71
C GLN A 8 13.92 -0.06 -10.18
N ARG A 9 13.87 -0.65 -8.98
CA ARG A 9 14.99 -1.40 -8.40
C ARG A 9 15.12 -2.82 -8.97
N ALA A 10 14.17 -3.25 -9.79
CA ALA A 10 14.20 -4.57 -10.42
C ALA A 10 15.38 -4.77 -11.39
N SER A 11 16.01 -3.69 -11.85
CA SER A 11 17.22 -3.72 -12.68
C SER A 11 18.51 -3.98 -11.88
N ILE A 12 18.45 -4.02 -10.54
CA ILE A 12 19.61 -4.26 -9.70
C ILE A 12 20.04 -5.73 -9.84
N ASN A 13 21.34 -5.96 -10.08
CA ASN A 13 21.91 -7.29 -10.12
C ASN A 13 21.96 -7.93 -8.72
N CYS A 14 21.95 -9.27 -8.66
CA CYS A 14 22.08 -10.02 -7.41
C CYS A 14 23.35 -9.68 -6.64
N ILE A 15 24.44 -9.36 -7.35
CA ILE A 15 25.71 -8.95 -6.76
C ILE A 15 26.03 -7.54 -7.27
N ILE A 16 26.24 -6.61 -6.34
CA ILE A 16 26.69 -5.26 -6.65
C ILE A 16 28.09 -5.09 -6.08
N THR A 17 29.05 -4.89 -6.98
CA THR A 17 30.42 -4.50 -6.65
C THR A 17 30.66 -3.08 -7.11
N LYS A 18 30.93 -2.16 -6.18
CA LYS A 18 31.47 -0.83 -6.49
C LYS A 18 32.86 -0.71 -5.90
N LYS A 19 33.75 -0.05 -6.62
CA LYS A 19 35.15 0.18 -6.26
C LYS A 19 35.26 0.76 -4.88
N GLU A 20 35.16 0.70 -3.86
CA GLU A 20 35.20 1.28 -2.51
C GLU A 20 33.95 1.01 -1.63
N GLN A 21 33.06 0.13 -2.07
CA GLN A 21 31.87 -0.25 -1.28
C GLN A 21 31.86 -1.73 -0.98
N LEU A 22 31.23 -2.09 0.14
CA LEU A 22 30.95 -3.48 0.49
C LEU A 22 30.16 -4.16 -0.64
N VAL A 23 30.57 -5.38 -0.96
CA VAL A 23 29.81 -6.24 -1.89
C VAL A 23 28.43 -6.48 -1.29
N LYS A 24 27.37 -6.15 -2.04
CA LYS A 24 25.99 -6.41 -1.66
C LYS A 24 25.47 -7.63 -2.41
N PHE A 25 24.95 -8.58 -1.68
CA PHE A 25 24.33 -9.78 -2.22
C PHE A 25 22.82 -9.78 -1.94
N HIS A 26 22.01 -9.97 -2.97
CA HIS A 26 20.54 -9.97 -2.89
C HIS A 26 20.00 -11.35 -3.32
N PRO A 27 20.03 -12.35 -2.44
CA PRO A 27 19.69 -13.74 -2.82
C PRO A 27 18.23 -13.92 -3.22
N LEU A 28 17.30 -13.10 -2.68
CA LEU A 28 15.88 -13.20 -2.97
C LEU A 28 15.45 -12.50 -4.25
N LEU A 29 16.38 -11.85 -4.95
CA LEU A 29 16.04 -11.05 -6.13
C LEU A 29 15.44 -11.89 -7.26
N VAL A 30 15.84 -13.15 -7.38
CA VAL A 30 15.42 -14.11 -8.41
C VAL A 30 14.17 -14.93 -8.02
N VAL A 31 13.70 -14.77 -6.80
CA VAL A 31 12.55 -15.52 -6.27
C VAL A 31 11.24 -14.95 -6.81
N SER A 32 10.41 -15.81 -7.42
CA SER A 32 9.08 -15.46 -7.89
C SER A 32 8.03 -15.51 -6.77
N ASP A 33 6.89 -14.82 -6.98
CA ASP A 33 5.75 -14.88 -6.07
C ASP A 33 5.19 -16.30 -5.94
N LYS A 34 5.20 -17.06 -7.05
CA LYS A 34 4.79 -18.46 -7.06
C LYS A 34 5.65 -19.31 -6.14
N TRP A 35 6.97 -19.17 -6.23
CA TRP A 35 7.92 -19.90 -5.39
C TRP A 35 7.74 -19.55 -3.91
N GLU A 36 7.57 -18.27 -3.60
CA GLU A 36 7.34 -17.81 -2.22
C GLU A 36 6.06 -18.42 -1.63
N ASN A 37 4.96 -18.40 -2.38
CA ASN A 37 3.70 -18.98 -1.95
C ASN A 37 3.81 -20.51 -1.74
N GLU A 38 4.50 -21.20 -2.62
CA GLU A 38 4.78 -22.65 -2.48
C GLU A 38 5.63 -22.94 -1.25
N PHE A 39 6.66 -22.11 -1.00
CA PHE A 39 7.51 -22.22 0.18
C PHE A 39 6.72 -22.03 1.48
N ILE A 40 5.89 -21.00 1.56
CA ILE A 40 5.05 -20.72 2.72
C ILE A 40 4.11 -21.90 3.00
N LYS A 41 3.50 -22.48 1.97
CA LYS A 41 2.62 -23.65 2.10
C LYS A 41 3.39 -24.89 2.54
N LYS A 42 4.51 -25.19 1.88
CA LYS A 42 5.31 -26.39 2.14
C LYS A 42 5.85 -26.44 3.58
N PHE A 43 6.29 -25.33 4.10
CA PHE A 43 6.88 -25.23 5.44
C PHE A 43 5.88 -24.74 6.50
N ASN A 44 4.61 -24.58 6.11
CA ASN A 44 3.53 -24.10 7.00
C ASN A 44 3.93 -22.85 7.80
N ILE A 45 4.49 -21.85 7.12
CA ILE A 45 4.95 -20.62 7.74
C ILE A 45 3.74 -19.77 8.11
N LYS A 46 3.65 -19.39 9.38
CA LYS A 46 2.61 -18.48 9.87
C LYS A 46 2.99 -17.04 9.53
N LEU A 47 2.17 -16.38 8.72
CA LEU A 47 2.28 -14.96 8.43
C LEU A 47 1.63 -14.11 9.53
N CYS A 48 1.85 -12.80 9.48
CA CYS A 48 1.13 -11.86 10.32
C CYS A 48 -0.39 -12.01 10.13
N LYS A 49 -1.14 -11.97 11.22
CA LYS A 49 -2.61 -12.11 11.20
C LYS A 49 -3.33 -11.13 10.28
N LEU A 50 -2.72 -10.02 9.92
CA LEU A 50 -3.28 -9.04 8.98
C LEU A 50 -3.41 -9.58 7.54
N TYR A 51 -2.68 -10.63 7.18
CA TYR A 51 -2.82 -11.30 5.89
C TYR A 51 -3.98 -12.28 5.82
N TYR A 52 -4.57 -12.63 6.97
CA TYR A 52 -5.69 -13.56 7.06
C TYR A 52 -7.03 -12.84 7.28
N PRO A 53 -8.16 -13.52 7.02
CA PRO A 53 -9.47 -12.99 7.37
C PRO A 53 -9.55 -12.57 8.86
N PRO A 54 -10.26 -11.48 9.20
CA PRO A 54 -11.11 -10.66 8.33
C PRO A 54 -10.36 -9.53 7.58
N TYR A 55 -9.08 -9.36 7.82
CA TYR A 55 -8.32 -8.20 7.31
C TYR A 55 -7.93 -8.35 5.84
N ASN A 56 -7.32 -9.48 5.47
CA ASN A 56 -6.88 -9.80 4.10
C ASN A 56 -6.04 -8.69 3.44
N PHE A 57 -5.13 -8.07 4.17
CA PHE A 57 -4.22 -7.08 3.58
C PHE A 57 -3.33 -7.72 2.53
N LYS A 58 -3.18 -7.08 1.40
CA LYS A 58 -2.26 -7.52 0.34
C LYS A 58 -0.80 -7.31 0.74
N ARG A 59 -0.54 -6.21 1.40
CA ARG A 59 0.77 -5.83 1.92
C ARG A 59 0.64 -5.13 3.26
N THR A 60 1.53 -5.45 4.17
CA THR A 60 1.73 -4.73 5.41
C THR A 60 2.96 -3.85 5.27
N GLY A 61 2.79 -2.57 5.37
CA GLY A 61 3.86 -1.57 5.41
C GLY A 61 3.65 -0.64 6.59
N CYS A 62 4.12 0.59 6.47
CA CYS A 62 3.80 1.61 7.46
C CYS A 62 2.29 1.86 7.48
N LYS A 63 1.72 1.85 8.66
CA LYS A 63 0.29 2.04 8.90
C LYS A 63 -0.19 3.37 8.29
N GLY A 64 -1.15 3.28 7.36
CA GLY A 64 -1.73 4.45 6.70
C GLY A 64 -0.75 5.26 5.84
N CYS A 65 0.34 4.65 5.38
CA CYS A 65 1.36 5.33 4.59
C CYS A 65 0.78 5.94 3.31
N PRO A 66 0.98 7.26 3.08
CA PRO A 66 0.48 7.93 1.87
C PRO A 66 1.06 7.39 0.56
N PHE A 67 2.23 6.75 0.61
CA PHE A 67 2.87 6.15 -0.56
C PHE A 67 2.33 4.77 -0.93
N ASN A 68 1.42 4.22 -0.14
CA ASN A 68 0.81 2.95 -0.42
C ASN A 68 -0.17 3.05 -1.57
N LEU A 69 0.01 2.23 -2.61
CA LEU A 69 -0.87 2.19 -3.77
C LEU A 69 -2.29 1.71 -3.41
N ASN A 70 -2.42 0.90 -2.38
CA ASN A 70 -3.70 0.35 -1.89
C ASN A 70 -4.23 1.12 -0.66
N LEU A 71 -3.90 2.40 -0.53
CA LEU A 71 -4.25 3.21 0.64
C LEU A 71 -5.76 3.25 0.90
N GLN A 72 -6.57 3.47 -0.13
CA GLN A 72 -8.03 3.51 -0.01
C GLN A 72 -8.59 2.19 0.54
N GLU A 73 -8.17 1.07 -0.03
CA GLU A 73 -8.60 -0.26 0.40
C GLU A 73 -8.20 -0.55 1.85
N GLN A 74 -6.96 -0.21 2.22
CA GLN A 74 -6.51 -0.38 3.61
C GLN A 74 -7.29 0.46 4.59
N LEU A 75 -7.57 1.71 4.28
CA LEU A 75 -8.38 2.58 5.15
C LEU A 75 -9.82 2.07 5.29
N GLU A 76 -10.41 1.51 4.23
CA GLU A 76 -11.74 0.89 4.29
C GLU A 76 -11.76 -0.35 5.18
N ILE A 77 -10.73 -1.19 5.12
CA ILE A 77 -10.58 -2.36 6.00
C ILE A 77 -10.39 -1.91 7.45
N MET A 78 -9.56 -0.89 7.68
CA MET A 78 -9.32 -0.34 9.01
C MET A 78 -10.58 0.31 9.59
N ASP A 79 -11.42 0.93 8.77
CA ASP A 79 -12.69 1.51 9.20
C ASP A 79 -13.63 0.45 9.79
N LYS A 80 -13.65 -0.73 9.18
CA LYS A 80 -14.51 -1.85 9.61
C LYS A 80 -13.96 -2.59 10.83
N HIS A 81 -12.65 -2.81 10.88
CA HIS A 81 -12.04 -3.75 11.82
C HIS A 81 -11.06 -3.11 12.81
N LEU A 82 -10.52 -1.95 12.50
CA LEU A 82 -9.51 -1.24 13.28
C LEU A 82 -9.79 0.28 13.34
N PRO A 83 -10.95 0.70 13.88
CA PRO A 83 -11.37 2.10 13.82
C PRO A 83 -10.43 3.06 14.56
N ASN A 84 -9.83 2.63 15.66
CA ASN A 84 -8.87 3.44 16.41
C ASN A 84 -7.59 3.69 15.62
N GLU A 85 -7.10 2.67 14.91
CA GLU A 85 -5.94 2.76 14.05
C GLU A 85 -6.20 3.71 12.88
N LYS A 86 -7.38 3.65 12.30
CA LYS A 86 -7.80 4.59 11.25
C LYS A 86 -7.82 6.02 11.76
N LYS A 87 -8.38 6.28 12.94
CA LYS A 87 -8.39 7.62 13.54
C LYS A 87 -6.98 8.18 13.72
N GLN A 88 -6.06 7.37 14.20
CA GLN A 88 -4.66 7.77 14.35
C GLN A 88 -4.04 8.17 13.00
N CYS A 89 -4.26 7.38 11.96
CA CYS A 89 -3.78 7.69 10.63
C CYS A 89 -4.37 9.00 10.08
N GLU A 90 -5.68 9.22 10.27
CA GLU A 90 -6.37 10.44 9.84
C GLU A 90 -5.83 11.69 10.57
N ILE A 91 -5.42 11.56 11.82
CA ILE A 91 -4.81 12.67 12.56
C ILE A 91 -3.39 12.95 12.07
N ILE A 92 -2.57 11.91 11.98
CA ILE A 92 -1.14 12.04 11.62
C ILE A 92 -0.97 12.56 10.19
N TRP A 93 -1.74 12.01 9.26
CA TRP A 93 -1.63 12.28 7.83
C TRP A 93 -2.69 13.26 7.30
N LYS A 94 -3.38 13.97 8.19
CA LYS A 94 -4.49 14.85 7.83
C LYS A 94 -4.21 15.75 6.63
N PRO A 95 -3.11 16.54 6.57
CA PRO A 95 -2.86 17.42 5.44
C PRO A 95 -2.74 16.67 4.11
N VAL A 96 -2.06 15.53 4.12
CA VAL A 96 -1.82 14.72 2.93
C VAL A 96 -3.10 14.05 2.46
N TYR A 97 -3.87 13.47 3.38
CA TYR A 97 -5.12 12.80 3.04
C TYR A 97 -6.18 13.77 2.52
N GLU A 98 -6.26 14.98 3.07
CA GLU A 98 -7.16 16.02 2.58
C GLU A 98 -6.82 16.40 1.15
N GLU A 99 -5.53 16.59 0.84
CA GLU A 99 -5.08 16.92 -0.51
C GLU A 99 -5.31 15.75 -1.49
N TYR A 100 -5.05 14.51 -1.09
CA TYR A 100 -5.33 13.33 -1.89
C TYR A 100 -6.83 13.19 -2.22
N ARG A 101 -7.70 13.49 -1.25
CA ARG A 101 -9.15 13.46 -1.46
C ARG A 101 -9.61 14.62 -2.34
N ARG A 102 -8.96 15.77 -2.24
CA ARG A 102 -9.27 16.93 -3.08
C ARG A 102 -9.04 16.64 -4.55
N ILE A 103 -7.91 16.04 -4.90
CA ILE A 103 -7.53 15.74 -6.29
C ILE A 103 -7.95 14.34 -6.76
N GLY A 104 -8.41 13.48 -5.87
CA GLY A 104 -8.77 12.08 -6.18
C GLY A 104 -7.56 11.18 -6.44
N TYR A 105 -6.43 11.46 -5.79
CA TYR A 105 -5.21 10.67 -5.90
C TYR A 105 -5.11 9.67 -4.74
N ARG A 106 -5.04 8.38 -5.04
CA ARG A 106 -4.97 7.26 -4.08
C ARG A 106 -6.12 7.18 -3.06
N LEU A 107 -6.84 8.25 -2.83
CA LEU A 107 -8.05 8.29 -2.03
C LEU A 107 -9.21 8.80 -2.89
N LYS A 108 -10.39 8.26 -2.65
CA LYS A 108 -11.62 8.74 -3.32
C LYS A 108 -11.89 10.19 -2.91
N ARG A 109 -12.34 11.00 -3.85
CA ARG A 109 -12.81 12.35 -3.54
C ARG A 109 -13.90 12.25 -2.48
N LYS A 110 -13.85 13.10 -1.47
CA LYS A 110 -15.02 13.34 -0.64
C LYS A 110 -16.05 14.05 -1.51
N ASN A 111 -17.19 13.43 -1.71
CA ASN A 111 -18.35 14.08 -2.31
C ASN A 111 -18.92 15.10 -1.29
N ASN A 112 -18.19 16.17 -1.03
CA ASN A 112 -18.69 17.31 -0.27
C ASN A 112 -19.34 18.35 -1.19
N TYR A 113 -19.34 18.05 -2.48
CA TYR A 113 -20.24 18.69 -3.40
C TYR A 113 -21.37 17.68 -3.62
N GLU A 114 -22.54 17.89 -3.04
CA GLU A 114 -23.74 17.64 -3.81
C GLU A 114 -23.36 18.07 -5.22
N GLN A 115 -23.38 17.13 -6.15
CA GLN A 115 -23.13 17.46 -7.54
C GLN A 115 -24.15 18.55 -7.87
N MET A 116 -23.69 19.81 -7.83
CA MET A 116 -24.44 20.88 -8.45
C MET A 116 -24.54 20.49 -9.90
N THR A 117 -25.63 19.87 -10.25
CA THR A 117 -25.91 19.52 -11.62
C THR A 117 -26.02 20.83 -12.39
N ILE A 118 -25.70 20.81 -13.68
CA ILE A 118 -25.96 21.96 -14.58
C ILE A 118 -27.34 22.57 -14.37
N TYR A 119 -28.33 21.75 -13.97
CA TYR A 119 -29.66 22.16 -13.61
C TYR A 119 -29.75 23.08 -12.39
N ASP A 120 -28.82 23.01 -11.46
CA ASP A 120 -28.78 23.89 -10.29
C ASP A 120 -28.27 25.29 -10.66
N PHE A 121 -27.51 25.40 -11.76
CA PHE A 121 -27.09 26.69 -12.36
C PHE A 121 -28.16 27.29 -13.27
N ILE A 122 -29.08 26.52 -13.78
CA ILE A 122 -30.11 26.95 -14.74
C ILE A 122 -31.41 27.40 -14.01
N LYS A 123 -31.53 27.22 -12.70
CA LYS A 123 -32.64 27.67 -11.87
C LYS A 123 -32.52 29.15 -11.46
N PHE A 124 -32.23 29.99 -12.42
CA PHE A 124 -32.37 31.43 -12.26
C PHE A 124 -33.51 31.93 -13.13
#